data_57924e5864568f207f824170671c0438
#
_entry.id   57924e5864568f207f824170671c0438
#
_cell.length_a   1.000
_cell.length_b   1.000
_cell.length_c   1.000
_cell.angle_alpha   90.00
_cell.angle_beta   90.00
_cell.angle_gamma   90.00
#
_symmetry.space_group_name_H-M   'P 1'
#
loop_
_entity.id
_entity.type
_entity.pdbx_description
1 polymer ?
#
loop_
_entity_poly.entity_id
_entity_poly.type
_entity_poly.pdbx_seq_one_letter_code
_entity_poly.pdbx_strand_id
1 'polypeptide(L)'
;MSVFEIYKGDGGAKFMRPIRTREEYLSRRNTEEQRRTLKIVREQDASQKNQLLQMNYSCLPNEDGSLKGSKTATRSVGMDIDFKAPQDIPAEEQQAWLRERVRTVPQMVLGKKEELGLLMLERSATKGYHLVFRRHEELSQEDNLKWASELLGVKYDDKAKDITRVFFTTTADGDELLYLNEELFDATPAKVPDESSEAVAVLQCCSSEINYDPEAKYNEVLYRDIVAKYWELFNDGKEPVDGDRNALTFELAVTTVSIFSIE
;
A
#
# COMPACT_ATOMS: atom_id res chain seq x y z
N MET A 1 -0.68 6.35 -5.30
CA MET A 1 0.62 6.31 -4.60
C MET A 1 0.36 6.25 -3.12
N SER A 2 1.02 5.35 -2.41
CA SER A 2 0.70 5.06 -1.01
C SER A 2 1.93 5.02 -0.09
N VAL A 3 3.12 5.34 -0.59
CA VAL A 3 4.37 5.31 0.19
C VAL A 3 5.06 6.66 0.18
N PHE A 4 5.34 7.15 1.37
CA PHE A 4 6.05 8.42 1.54
C PHE A 4 7.16 8.28 2.57
N GLU A 5 8.37 8.67 2.19
CA GLU A 5 9.46 8.90 3.13
C GLU A 5 9.20 10.18 3.93
N ILE A 6 9.39 10.11 5.23
CA ILE A 6 9.25 11.26 6.13
C ILE A 6 10.63 11.84 6.41
N TYR A 7 10.81 13.11 6.14
CA TYR A 7 12.04 13.82 6.45
C TYR A 7 11.77 15.08 7.28
N LYS A 8 12.77 15.55 7.98
CA LYS A 8 12.69 16.79 8.77
C LYS A 8 13.14 17.96 7.92
N GLY A 9 12.33 18.99 7.82
CA GLY A 9 12.70 20.29 7.31
C GLY A 9 13.21 21.22 8.41
N ASP A 10 13.42 22.47 8.04
CA ASP A 10 13.83 23.52 8.95
C ASP A 10 12.82 23.66 10.11
N GLY A 11 13.33 23.87 11.32
CA GLY A 11 12.49 23.97 12.52
C GLY A 11 11.92 22.63 13.02
N GLY A 12 12.30 21.49 12.43
CA GLY A 12 11.89 20.14 12.86
C GLY A 12 10.51 19.70 12.36
N ALA A 13 9.88 20.47 11.50
CA ALA A 13 8.64 20.06 10.83
C ALA A 13 8.88 18.82 9.96
N LYS A 14 7.88 17.93 9.89
CA LYS A 14 7.94 16.71 9.08
C LYS A 14 7.27 16.93 7.74
N PHE A 15 7.99 16.59 6.68
CA PHE A 15 7.54 16.62 5.30
C PHE A 15 7.53 15.23 4.70
N MET A 16 6.82 15.07 3.60
CA MET A 16 6.59 13.80 2.92
C MET A 16 7.20 13.85 1.51
N ARG A 17 8.04 12.86 1.19
CA ARG A 17 8.58 12.64 -0.16
C ARG A 17 8.01 11.35 -0.72
N PRO A 18 7.36 11.38 -1.89
CA PRO A 18 6.82 10.17 -2.49
C PRO A 18 7.94 9.22 -2.93
N ILE A 19 7.74 7.92 -2.67
CA ILE A 19 8.54 6.82 -3.23
C ILE A 19 7.69 6.17 -4.32
N ARG A 20 8.22 6.14 -5.55
CA ARG A 20 7.43 5.81 -6.73
C ARG A 20 7.66 4.40 -7.26
N THR A 21 8.81 3.80 -6.95
CA THR A 21 9.15 2.47 -7.43
C THR A 21 9.66 1.57 -6.31
N ARG A 22 9.57 0.27 -6.55
CA ARG A 22 10.12 -0.76 -5.68
C ARG A 22 11.63 -0.58 -5.49
N GLU A 23 12.36 -0.29 -6.57
CA GLU A 23 13.81 -0.12 -6.54
C GLU A 23 14.20 1.06 -5.65
N GLU A 24 13.49 2.20 -5.77
CA GLU A 24 13.70 3.35 -4.90
C GLU A 24 13.45 2.98 -3.45
N TYR A 25 12.34 2.29 -3.15
CA TYR A 25 12.00 1.85 -1.80
C TYR A 25 13.06 0.95 -1.18
N LEU A 26 13.52 -0.05 -1.93
CA LEU A 26 14.56 -0.98 -1.48
C LEU A 26 15.91 -0.29 -1.30
N SER A 27 16.31 0.61 -2.22
CA SER A 27 17.56 1.35 -2.14
C SER A 27 17.63 2.27 -0.92
N ARG A 28 16.53 2.96 -0.58
CA ARG A 28 16.42 3.79 0.63
C ARG A 28 16.60 3.00 1.91
N ARG A 29 16.13 1.77 1.95
CA ARG A 29 16.20 0.87 3.11
C ARG A 29 17.54 0.17 3.26
N ASN A 30 18.27 -0.05 2.16
CA ASN A 30 19.50 -0.83 2.14
C ASN A 30 20.79 0.00 2.28
N THR A 31 20.69 1.16 2.91
CA THR A 31 21.88 1.97 3.20
C THR A 31 22.69 1.39 4.37
N GLU A 32 24.00 1.63 4.35
CA GLU A 32 24.91 1.25 5.45
C GLU A 32 24.50 1.90 6.77
N GLU A 33 24.04 3.16 6.71
CA GLU A 33 23.54 3.90 7.85
C GLU A 33 22.32 3.22 8.47
N GLN A 34 21.35 2.80 7.63
CA GLN A 34 20.15 2.11 8.08
C GLN A 34 20.50 0.78 8.79
N ARG A 35 21.40 -0.03 8.21
CA ARG A 35 21.88 -1.26 8.84
C ARG A 35 22.55 -1.03 10.18
N ARG A 36 23.44 -0.06 10.24
CA ARG A 36 24.14 0.31 11.47
C ARG A 36 23.15 0.77 12.54
N THR A 37 22.23 1.66 12.19
CA THR A 37 21.21 2.17 13.12
C THR A 37 20.32 1.06 13.64
N LEU A 38 19.84 0.16 12.75
CA LEU A 38 19.03 -0.98 13.16
C LEU A 38 19.76 -1.90 14.16
N LYS A 39 21.05 -2.15 13.93
CA LYS A 39 21.88 -2.92 14.84
C LYS A 39 21.98 -2.25 16.22
N ILE A 40 22.23 -0.93 16.27
CA ILE A 40 22.26 -0.17 17.53
C ILE A 40 20.91 -0.27 18.25
N VAL A 41 19.81 -0.08 17.55
CA VAL A 41 18.45 -0.15 18.13
C VAL A 41 18.17 -1.50 18.77
N ARG A 42 18.61 -2.59 18.16
CA ARG A 42 18.34 -3.94 18.64
C ARG A 42 19.27 -4.42 19.75
N GLU A 43 20.55 -4.06 19.68
CA GLU A 43 21.60 -4.61 20.54
C GLU A 43 22.00 -3.68 21.69
N GLN A 44 21.80 -2.37 21.55
CA GLN A 44 22.35 -1.39 22.46
C GLN A 44 21.31 -0.42 23.03
N ASP A 45 20.61 0.32 22.18
CA ASP A 45 19.73 1.41 22.59
C ASP A 45 18.49 1.54 21.71
N ALA A 46 17.38 0.98 22.17
CA ALA A 46 16.09 1.05 21.49
C ALA A 46 15.54 2.49 21.34
N SER A 47 16.05 3.47 22.09
CA SER A 47 15.63 4.88 21.96
C SER A 47 16.10 5.52 20.65
N GLN A 48 17.12 4.96 20.02
CA GLN A 48 17.69 5.42 18.75
C GLN A 48 16.80 5.12 17.53
N LYS A 49 15.67 4.43 17.72
CA LYS A 49 14.75 4.09 16.60
C LYS A 49 14.27 5.30 15.80
N ASN A 50 14.28 6.49 16.37
CA ASN A 50 13.91 7.74 15.68
C ASN A 50 14.93 8.19 14.62
N GLN A 51 16.10 7.56 14.56
CA GLN A 51 17.11 7.74 13.51
C GLN A 51 16.93 6.78 12.32
N LEU A 52 16.09 5.76 12.47
CA LEU A 52 15.72 4.89 11.35
C LEU A 52 14.92 5.67 10.30
N LEU A 53 14.99 5.19 9.08
CA LEU A 53 14.17 5.66 7.98
C LEU A 53 12.68 5.64 8.39
N GLN A 54 12.00 6.75 8.15
CA GLN A 54 10.62 6.94 8.56
C GLN A 54 9.70 6.94 7.34
N MET A 55 8.61 6.17 7.39
CA MET A 55 7.63 6.06 6.32
C MET A 55 6.23 6.36 6.83
N ASN A 56 5.39 6.88 5.94
CA ASN A 56 3.94 6.89 6.10
C ASN A 56 3.28 6.18 4.91
N TYR A 57 2.20 5.44 5.19
CA TYR A 57 1.46 4.64 4.22
C TYR A 57 -0.02 5.01 4.13
N SER A 58 -0.52 5.84 5.05
CA SER A 58 -1.96 6.00 5.30
C SER A 58 -2.52 7.36 4.88
N CYS A 59 -1.69 8.38 4.63
CA CYS A 59 -2.17 9.69 4.17
C CYS A 59 -1.33 10.28 3.04
N LEU A 60 -1.93 11.21 2.30
CA LEU A 60 -1.26 12.07 1.36
C LEU A 60 -0.64 13.28 2.08
N PRO A 61 0.40 13.93 1.54
CA PRO A 61 0.91 15.19 2.09
C PRO A 61 -0.12 16.31 1.95
N ASN A 62 -0.02 17.32 2.80
CA ASN A 62 -0.70 18.59 2.59
C ASN A 62 -0.17 19.29 1.33
N GLU A 63 -0.81 20.37 0.89
CA GLU A 63 -0.39 21.15 -0.29
C GLU A 63 1.06 21.68 -0.21
N ASP A 64 1.52 22.01 1.00
CA ASP A 64 2.90 22.43 1.28
C ASP A 64 3.89 21.25 1.42
N GLY A 65 3.43 20.03 1.24
CA GLY A 65 4.23 18.81 1.41
C GLY A 65 4.36 18.32 2.86
N SER A 66 3.77 19.01 3.83
CA SER A 66 3.88 18.63 5.26
C SER A 66 3.01 17.43 5.61
N LEU A 67 3.41 16.69 6.66
CA LEU A 67 2.67 15.56 7.21
C LEU A 67 1.61 15.99 8.24
N LYS A 68 1.95 16.97 9.08
CA LYS A 68 1.15 17.33 10.26
C LYS A 68 -0.24 17.83 9.85
N GLY A 69 -1.27 17.18 10.39
CA GLY A 69 -2.67 17.60 10.17
C GLY A 69 -3.21 17.19 8.79
N SER A 70 -2.51 16.35 8.03
CA SER A 70 -3.06 15.78 6.80
C SER A 70 -4.37 15.02 7.10
N LYS A 71 -5.39 15.24 6.26
CA LYS A 71 -6.72 14.64 6.37
C LYS A 71 -7.05 13.71 5.21
N THR A 72 -6.24 13.69 4.15
CA THR A 72 -6.51 12.90 2.95
C THR A 72 -5.86 11.54 3.06
N ALA A 73 -6.67 10.51 3.11
CA ALA A 73 -6.19 9.12 3.18
C ALA A 73 -5.61 8.63 1.83
N THR A 74 -4.64 7.71 1.90
CA THR A 74 -4.18 6.91 0.76
C THR A 74 -5.08 5.70 0.56
N ARG A 75 -4.83 4.91 -0.50
CA ARG A 75 -5.44 3.60 -0.75
C ARG A 75 -4.95 2.49 0.15
N SER A 76 -4.02 2.77 1.04
CA SER A 76 -3.46 1.79 1.95
C SER A 76 -3.64 2.21 3.40
N VAL A 77 -3.54 1.24 4.28
CA VAL A 77 -3.58 1.38 5.72
C VAL A 77 -2.31 0.78 6.29
N GLY A 78 -1.53 1.58 7.01
CA GLY A 78 -0.43 1.08 7.82
C GLY A 78 -0.94 0.62 9.18
N MET A 79 -0.55 -0.57 9.58
CA MET A 79 -0.89 -1.18 10.86
C MET A 79 0.37 -1.61 11.61
N ASP A 80 0.43 -1.31 12.90
CA ASP A 80 1.51 -1.68 13.80
C ASP A 80 0.99 -2.76 14.76
N ILE A 81 1.63 -3.92 14.76
CA ILE A 81 1.35 -5.04 15.68
C ILE A 81 2.46 -5.08 16.72
N ASP A 82 2.17 -4.61 17.90
CA ASP A 82 3.11 -4.62 19.03
C ASP A 82 2.69 -5.64 20.09
N PHE A 83 3.58 -6.57 20.40
CA PHE A 83 3.27 -7.63 21.36
C PHE A 83 3.60 -7.20 22.78
N LYS A 84 2.61 -7.36 23.65
CA LYS A 84 2.77 -7.25 25.09
C LYS A 84 2.39 -8.58 25.71
N ALA A 85 3.32 -9.18 26.41
CA ALA A 85 3.01 -10.40 27.15
C ALA A 85 1.91 -10.12 28.19
N PRO A 86 0.99 -11.06 28.43
CA PRO A 86 0.03 -10.98 29.52
C PRO A 86 0.74 -10.75 30.87
N GLN A 87 0.14 -9.91 31.70
CA GLN A 87 0.73 -9.60 33.01
C GLN A 87 0.51 -10.70 34.07
N ASP A 88 -0.42 -11.59 33.81
CA ASP A 88 -0.82 -12.72 34.65
C ASP A 88 0.07 -13.95 34.51
N ILE A 89 1.00 -13.96 33.55
CA ILE A 89 2.00 -15.03 33.38
C ILE A 89 3.34 -14.65 34.03
N PRO A 90 4.11 -15.64 34.57
CA PRO A 90 5.43 -15.38 35.17
C PRO A 90 6.40 -14.66 34.19
N ALA A 91 7.27 -13.81 34.71
CA ALA A 91 8.21 -13.02 33.91
C ALA A 91 9.11 -13.89 33.00
N GLU A 92 9.50 -15.05 33.47
CA GLU A 92 10.28 -16.06 32.73
C GLU A 92 9.51 -16.65 31.52
N GLU A 93 8.19 -16.78 31.63
CA GLU A 93 7.31 -17.27 30.56
C GLU A 93 6.96 -16.15 29.54
N GLN A 94 6.98 -14.88 29.97
CA GLN A 94 6.68 -13.74 29.10
C GLN A 94 7.61 -13.69 27.89
N GLN A 95 8.90 -13.99 28.10
CA GLN A 95 9.87 -14.02 27.01
C GLN A 95 9.63 -15.16 26.02
N ALA A 96 9.23 -16.32 26.49
CA ALA A 96 8.88 -17.45 25.65
C ALA A 96 7.62 -17.16 24.85
N TRP A 97 6.60 -16.57 25.47
CA TRP A 97 5.37 -16.12 24.84
C TRP A 97 5.63 -15.11 23.72
N LEU A 98 6.46 -14.09 23.96
CA LEU A 98 6.82 -13.09 22.96
C LEU A 98 7.55 -13.72 21.77
N ARG A 99 8.51 -14.61 22.02
CA ARG A 99 9.24 -15.33 20.95
C ARG A 99 8.31 -16.16 20.08
N GLU A 100 7.34 -16.84 20.69
CA GLU A 100 6.36 -17.63 19.94
C GLU A 100 5.46 -16.74 19.06
N ARG A 101 5.00 -15.59 19.56
CA ARG A 101 4.21 -14.64 18.78
C ARG A 101 5.01 -14.05 17.61
N VAL A 102 6.26 -13.65 17.85
CA VAL A 102 7.15 -13.17 16.77
C VAL A 102 7.37 -14.25 15.71
N ARG A 103 7.41 -15.53 16.09
CA ARG A 103 7.60 -16.63 15.14
C ARG A 103 6.36 -16.97 14.33
N THR A 104 5.17 -16.89 14.92
CA THR A 104 3.91 -17.36 14.29
C THR A 104 3.18 -16.32 13.47
N VAL A 105 3.29 -15.02 13.83
CA VAL A 105 2.55 -13.95 13.18
C VAL A 105 2.87 -13.79 11.68
N PRO A 106 4.10 -13.88 11.21
CA PRO A 106 4.37 -13.78 9.77
C PRO A 106 3.62 -14.82 8.94
N GLN A 107 3.60 -16.07 9.39
CA GLN A 107 2.90 -17.16 8.70
C GLN A 107 1.40 -16.93 8.68
N MET A 108 0.84 -16.45 9.78
CA MET A 108 -0.57 -16.11 9.89
C MET A 108 -0.96 -14.97 8.94
N VAL A 109 -0.19 -13.89 8.90
CA VAL A 109 -0.43 -12.74 8.02
C VAL A 109 -0.30 -13.16 6.55
N LEU A 110 0.77 -13.89 6.20
CA LEU A 110 0.99 -14.38 4.84
C LEU A 110 -0.06 -15.40 4.39
N GLY A 111 -0.58 -16.20 5.31
CA GLY A 111 -1.68 -17.15 5.04
C GLY A 111 -2.99 -16.45 4.68
N LYS A 112 -3.17 -15.19 5.09
CA LYS A 112 -4.35 -14.36 4.79
C LYS A 112 -4.05 -13.18 3.86
N LYS A 113 -2.93 -13.21 3.14
CA LYS A 113 -2.45 -12.09 2.34
C LYS A 113 -3.45 -11.61 1.27
N GLU A 114 -4.16 -12.53 0.62
CA GLU A 114 -5.15 -12.22 -0.42
C GLU A 114 -6.40 -11.57 0.19
N GLU A 115 -6.94 -12.16 1.27
CA GLU A 115 -8.11 -11.66 1.97
C GLU A 115 -7.85 -10.26 2.57
N LEU A 116 -6.66 -10.07 3.14
CA LEU A 116 -6.22 -8.79 3.70
C LEU A 116 -5.92 -7.73 2.61
N GLY A 117 -5.66 -8.16 1.37
CA GLY A 117 -5.08 -7.27 0.36
C GLY A 117 -3.71 -6.76 0.80
N LEU A 118 -2.84 -7.67 1.28
CA LEU A 118 -1.53 -7.34 1.85
C LEU A 118 -0.62 -6.69 0.80
N LEU A 119 -0.06 -5.54 1.13
CA LEU A 119 0.87 -4.80 0.28
C LEU A 119 2.31 -4.86 0.81
N MET A 120 2.50 -4.92 2.13
CA MET A 120 3.82 -5.04 2.74
C MET A 120 3.71 -5.72 4.11
N LEU A 121 4.72 -6.52 4.46
CA LEU A 121 4.94 -7.03 5.80
C LEU A 121 6.41 -6.91 6.15
N GLU A 122 6.74 -6.26 7.25
CA GLU A 122 8.10 -6.13 7.76
C GLU A 122 8.16 -6.41 9.26
N ARG A 123 9.31 -6.85 9.73
CA ARG A 123 9.62 -6.91 11.14
C ARG A 123 9.84 -5.51 11.68
N SER A 124 9.26 -5.14 12.81
CA SER A 124 9.54 -3.86 13.45
C SER A 124 10.97 -3.80 14.01
N ALA A 125 11.49 -2.60 14.22
CA ALA A 125 12.85 -2.41 14.72
C ALA A 125 13.07 -3.00 16.12
N THR A 126 12.00 -3.13 16.92
CA THR A 126 12.09 -3.62 18.31
C THR A 126 11.38 -4.96 18.47
N LYS A 127 10.06 -4.96 18.53
CA LYS A 127 9.25 -6.16 18.75
C LYS A 127 7.91 -6.00 18.04
N GLY A 128 7.51 -7.01 17.28
CA GLY A 128 6.28 -7.00 16.51
C GLY A 128 6.52 -6.80 15.01
N TYR A 129 5.50 -6.34 14.31
CA TYR A 129 5.49 -6.23 12.86
C TYR A 129 4.75 -4.97 12.42
N HIS A 130 5.20 -4.40 11.31
CA HIS A 130 4.41 -3.44 10.55
C HIS A 130 3.85 -4.15 9.33
N LEU A 131 2.59 -3.90 9.03
CA LEU A 131 1.99 -4.34 7.79
C LEU A 131 1.25 -3.18 7.13
N VAL A 132 1.17 -3.25 5.82
CA VAL A 132 0.40 -2.33 4.99
C VAL A 132 -0.54 -3.17 4.15
N PHE A 133 -1.81 -2.80 4.13
CA PHE A 133 -2.83 -3.50 3.36
C PHE A 133 -3.71 -2.52 2.61
N ARG A 134 -4.47 -3.02 1.62
CA ARG A 134 -5.38 -2.23 0.82
C ARG A 134 -6.53 -1.71 1.67
N ARG A 135 -6.80 -0.41 1.57
CA ARG A 135 -7.90 0.24 2.28
C ARG A 135 -9.24 -0.20 1.73
N HIS A 136 -10.18 -0.53 2.60
CA HIS A 136 -11.60 -0.52 2.28
C HIS A 136 -12.07 0.94 2.30
N GLU A 137 -12.41 1.48 1.12
CA GLU A 137 -12.67 2.92 0.95
C GLU A 137 -13.92 3.39 1.75
N GLU A 138 -14.87 2.49 1.97
CA GLU A 138 -16.09 2.70 2.75
C GLU A 138 -15.87 2.73 4.26
N LEU A 139 -14.70 2.29 4.73
CA LEU A 139 -14.37 2.22 6.14
C LEU A 139 -13.45 3.37 6.57
N SER A 140 -13.66 3.88 7.77
CA SER A 140 -12.72 4.81 8.41
C SER A 140 -11.35 4.16 8.62
N GLN A 141 -10.32 4.96 8.92
CA GLN A 141 -9.00 4.42 9.30
C GLN A 141 -9.10 3.42 10.46
N GLU A 142 -9.85 3.79 11.50
CA GLU A 142 -10.03 2.94 12.68
C GLU A 142 -10.80 1.65 12.36
N ASP A 143 -11.83 1.71 11.53
CA ASP A 143 -12.63 0.53 11.19
C ASP A 143 -11.86 -0.42 10.26
N ASN A 144 -11.01 0.09 9.35
CA ASN A 144 -10.05 -0.72 8.61
C ASN A 144 -9.09 -1.47 9.54
N LEU A 145 -8.57 -0.80 10.58
CA LEU A 145 -7.67 -1.43 11.56
C LEU A 145 -8.41 -2.48 12.41
N LYS A 146 -9.65 -2.22 12.81
CA LYS A 146 -10.50 -3.19 13.54
C LYS A 146 -10.75 -4.42 12.68
N TRP A 147 -11.18 -4.22 11.44
CA TRP A 147 -11.41 -5.31 10.49
C TRP A 147 -10.16 -6.19 10.32
N ALA A 148 -9.00 -5.59 10.05
CA ALA A 148 -7.76 -6.34 9.91
C ALA A 148 -7.33 -7.05 11.21
N SER A 149 -7.56 -6.41 12.36
CA SER A 149 -7.30 -6.96 13.69
C SER A 149 -8.15 -8.21 13.96
N GLU A 150 -9.44 -8.17 13.65
CA GLU A 150 -10.38 -9.29 13.77
C GLU A 150 -10.01 -10.43 12.81
N LEU A 151 -9.74 -10.08 11.53
CA LEU A 151 -9.32 -11.04 10.52
C LEU A 151 -8.05 -11.81 10.94
N LEU A 152 -7.08 -11.12 11.50
CA LEU A 152 -5.80 -11.70 11.92
C LEU A 152 -5.79 -12.24 13.34
N GLY A 153 -6.80 -11.96 14.15
CA GLY A 153 -6.81 -12.32 15.57
C GLY A 153 -5.68 -11.66 16.37
N VAL A 154 -5.25 -10.44 15.98
CA VAL A 154 -4.19 -9.68 16.64
C VAL A 154 -4.67 -8.28 17.01
N LYS A 155 -4.07 -7.70 18.03
CA LYS A 155 -4.37 -6.32 18.44
C LYS A 155 -3.41 -5.35 17.72
N TYR A 156 -3.96 -4.28 17.13
CA TYR A 156 -3.18 -3.18 16.57
C TYR A 156 -2.80 -2.13 17.64
N ASP A 157 -1.74 -1.35 17.40
CA ASP A 157 -1.42 -0.18 18.23
C ASP A 157 -2.43 0.95 17.95
N ASP A 158 -3.11 1.45 19.00
CA ASP A 158 -4.10 2.54 18.92
C ASP A 158 -3.60 3.80 18.23
N LYS A 159 -2.28 4.03 18.23
CA LYS A 159 -1.68 5.17 17.53
C LYS A 159 -1.79 5.08 16.02
N ALA A 160 -2.03 3.91 15.46
CA ALA A 160 -2.24 3.71 14.03
C ALA A 160 -3.60 4.25 13.53
N LYS A 161 -4.52 4.62 14.44
CA LYS A 161 -5.78 5.32 14.11
C LYS A 161 -5.55 6.69 13.48
N ASP A 162 -4.42 7.34 13.83
CA ASP A 162 -3.99 8.56 13.17
C ASP A 162 -3.33 8.23 11.83
N ILE A 163 -3.94 8.67 10.72
CA ILE A 163 -3.40 8.45 9.38
C ILE A 163 -2.01 9.07 9.18
N THR A 164 -1.63 10.06 10.01
CA THR A 164 -0.30 10.68 10.00
C THR A 164 0.74 9.86 10.78
N ARG A 165 0.39 8.65 11.26
CA ARG A 165 1.31 7.76 11.95
C ARG A 165 2.55 7.47 11.11
N VAL A 166 3.71 7.64 11.73
CA VAL A 166 5.01 7.34 11.14
C VAL A 166 5.49 5.96 11.58
N PHE A 167 5.99 5.18 10.64
CA PHE A 167 6.58 3.87 10.84
C PHE A 167 8.11 3.97 10.74
N PHE A 168 8.83 3.45 11.72
CA PHE A 168 10.28 3.34 11.70
C PHE A 168 10.64 2.02 11.02
N THR A 169 11.05 2.09 9.74
CA THR A 169 11.26 0.90 8.92
C THR A 169 12.59 0.23 9.21
N THR A 170 12.68 -1.05 8.91
CA THR A 170 13.92 -1.82 8.97
C THR A 170 14.61 -1.87 7.60
N THR A 171 15.64 -2.69 7.44
CA THR A 171 16.28 -2.92 6.14
C THR A 171 15.38 -3.72 5.19
N ALA A 172 15.78 -3.87 3.94
CA ALA A 172 15.06 -4.71 2.98
C ALA A 172 15.64 -6.13 2.88
N ASP A 173 16.43 -6.54 3.88
CA ASP A 173 16.94 -7.91 3.97
C ASP A 173 15.77 -8.90 4.17
N GLY A 174 15.91 -10.14 3.68
CA GLY A 174 14.79 -11.08 3.60
C GLY A 174 14.19 -11.53 4.94
N ASP A 175 14.91 -11.37 6.05
CA ASP A 175 14.43 -11.62 7.41
C ASP A 175 13.81 -10.37 8.08
N GLU A 176 13.92 -9.21 7.42
CA GLU A 176 13.34 -7.94 7.85
C GLU A 176 12.11 -7.57 7.03
N LEU A 177 12.24 -7.53 5.70
CA LEU A 177 11.14 -7.27 4.77
C LEU A 177 10.61 -8.60 4.22
N LEU A 178 9.55 -9.11 4.84
CA LEU A 178 9.03 -10.46 4.60
C LEU A 178 8.11 -10.55 3.38
N TYR A 179 7.47 -9.44 3.01
CA TYR A 179 6.58 -9.35 1.86
C TYR A 179 6.52 -7.93 1.31
N LEU A 180 6.50 -7.80 -0.01
CA LEU A 180 6.34 -6.53 -0.71
C LEU A 180 5.64 -6.75 -2.05
N ASN A 181 4.47 -6.13 -2.23
CA ASN A 181 3.68 -6.15 -3.46
C ASN A 181 3.93 -4.86 -4.26
N GLU A 182 4.05 -4.97 -5.58
CA GLU A 182 4.24 -3.84 -6.50
C GLU A 182 3.10 -2.82 -6.44
N GLU A 183 1.86 -3.26 -6.16
CA GLU A 183 0.69 -2.39 -6.02
C GLU A 183 0.86 -1.29 -4.96
N LEU A 184 1.78 -1.46 -4.02
CA LEU A 184 2.10 -0.44 -3.02
C LEU A 184 2.57 0.87 -3.67
N PHE A 185 3.18 0.79 -4.86
CA PHE A 185 3.77 1.91 -5.59
C PHE A 185 2.85 2.49 -6.66
N ASP A 186 1.70 1.87 -6.90
CA ASP A 186 0.75 2.31 -7.92
C ASP A 186 0.29 3.75 -7.70
N ALA A 187 0.40 4.54 -8.77
CA ALA A 187 0.14 5.98 -8.73
C ALA A 187 -1.34 6.35 -8.82
N THR A 188 -2.26 5.37 -8.86
CA THR A 188 -3.69 5.68 -9.03
C THR A 188 -4.22 6.41 -7.79
N PRO A 189 -4.76 7.63 -7.90
CA PRO A 189 -5.28 8.37 -6.75
C PRO A 189 -6.49 7.65 -6.14
N ALA A 190 -6.59 7.67 -4.81
CA ALA A 190 -7.83 7.29 -4.13
C ALA A 190 -8.94 8.23 -4.60
N LYS A 191 -10.13 7.70 -4.93
CA LYS A 191 -11.31 8.53 -5.10
C LYS A 191 -11.66 9.10 -3.74
N VAL A 192 -11.44 10.40 -3.56
CA VAL A 192 -12.00 11.15 -2.43
C VAL A 192 -13.49 11.30 -2.71
N PRO A 193 -14.40 10.95 -1.82
CA PRO A 193 -15.78 11.40 -1.92
C PRO A 193 -15.75 12.91 -1.66
N ASP A 194 -15.71 13.70 -2.72
CA ASP A 194 -15.89 15.14 -2.61
C ASP A 194 -17.39 15.39 -2.60
N GLU A 195 -17.91 16.00 -1.49
CA GLU A 195 -19.28 16.46 -1.38
C GLU A 195 -19.57 17.68 -2.28
N SER A 196 -18.68 18.03 -3.20
CA SER A 196 -18.93 19.11 -4.16
C SER A 196 -19.54 18.56 -5.44
N SER A 197 -20.58 19.23 -5.92
CA SER A 197 -21.46 18.88 -7.02
C SER A 197 -20.78 18.71 -8.42
N GLU A 198 -19.45 18.89 -8.53
CA GLU A 198 -18.71 18.71 -9.79
C GLU A 198 -18.32 17.25 -10.05
N ALA A 199 -18.16 16.40 -9.01
CA ALA A 199 -17.88 14.98 -9.18
C ALA A 199 -19.07 14.21 -9.80
N VAL A 200 -20.28 14.71 -9.61
CA VAL A 200 -21.50 14.14 -10.24
C VAL A 200 -21.48 14.38 -11.76
N ALA A 201 -20.90 15.48 -12.22
CA ALA A 201 -20.82 15.79 -13.65
C ALA A 201 -19.80 14.88 -14.39
N VAL A 202 -18.70 14.46 -13.72
CA VAL A 202 -17.70 13.55 -14.32
C VAL A 202 -18.22 12.11 -14.35
N LEU A 203 -18.99 11.68 -13.35
CA LEU A 203 -19.64 10.36 -13.36
C LEU A 203 -20.83 10.30 -14.34
N GLN A 204 -21.50 11.43 -14.59
CA GLN A 204 -22.50 11.53 -15.65
C GLN A 204 -21.89 11.56 -17.07
N CYS A 205 -20.65 12.04 -17.23
CA CYS A 205 -19.94 11.89 -18.51
C CYS A 205 -19.53 10.44 -18.81
N CYS A 206 -19.31 9.59 -17.80
CA CYS A 206 -19.01 8.17 -18.01
C CYS A 206 -20.27 7.29 -18.19
N SER A 207 -21.47 7.84 -17.96
CA SER A 207 -22.76 7.20 -18.25
C SER A 207 -23.42 7.69 -19.56
N SER A 208 -22.84 8.70 -20.23
CA SER A 208 -23.17 8.97 -21.62
C SER A 208 -22.65 7.79 -22.44
N GLU A 209 -23.50 7.14 -23.19
CA GLU A 209 -23.18 6.08 -24.15
C GLU A 209 -21.85 6.43 -24.81
N ILE A 210 -20.82 5.60 -24.57
CA ILE A 210 -19.56 5.68 -25.31
C ILE A 210 -19.97 5.42 -26.74
N ASN A 211 -20.04 6.49 -27.53
CA ASN A 211 -20.42 6.40 -28.93
C ASN A 211 -19.19 5.80 -29.62
N TYR A 212 -19.15 4.46 -29.65
CA TYR A 212 -18.10 3.72 -30.34
C TYR A 212 -18.25 4.02 -31.84
N ASP A 213 -17.27 4.79 -32.36
CA ASP A 213 -17.16 5.01 -33.79
C ASP A 213 -16.27 3.92 -34.41
N PRO A 214 -16.85 2.90 -35.06
CA PRO A 214 -16.09 1.80 -35.66
C PRO A 214 -15.22 2.24 -36.84
N GLU A 215 -15.44 3.44 -37.38
CA GLU A 215 -14.68 4.02 -38.48
C GLU A 215 -13.53 4.96 -37.97
N ALA A 216 -13.44 5.19 -36.65
CA ALA A 216 -12.34 5.91 -36.07
C ALA A 216 -11.02 5.15 -36.30
N LYS A 217 -9.93 5.90 -36.52
CA LYS A 217 -8.61 5.34 -36.84
C LYS A 217 -7.55 5.78 -35.84
N TYR A 218 -6.62 4.88 -35.59
CA TYR A 218 -5.36 5.18 -34.93
C TYR A 218 -4.21 4.80 -35.85
N ASN A 219 -3.31 5.75 -36.15
CA ASN A 219 -2.20 5.55 -37.11
C ASN A 219 -2.65 4.87 -38.40
N GLU A 220 -3.71 5.39 -39.03
CA GLU A 220 -4.33 4.88 -40.25
C GLU A 220 -5.01 3.49 -40.15
N VAL A 221 -4.99 2.83 -38.97
CA VAL A 221 -5.65 1.55 -38.72
C VAL A 221 -7.01 1.80 -38.04
N LEU A 222 -8.07 1.16 -38.52
CA LEU A 222 -9.39 1.27 -37.90
C LEU A 222 -9.41 0.60 -36.52
N TYR A 223 -10.05 1.22 -35.53
CA TYR A 223 -10.17 0.66 -34.20
C TYR A 223 -10.81 -0.75 -34.19
N ARG A 224 -11.82 -0.99 -35.04
CA ARG A 224 -12.41 -2.32 -35.17
C ARG A 224 -11.39 -3.40 -35.59
N ASP A 225 -10.40 -3.05 -36.42
CA ASP A 225 -9.39 -4.00 -36.88
C ASP A 225 -8.35 -4.27 -35.77
N ILE A 226 -8.04 -3.26 -34.95
CA ILE A 226 -7.22 -3.41 -33.76
C ILE A 226 -7.88 -4.34 -32.76
N VAL A 227 -9.17 -4.13 -32.47
CA VAL A 227 -9.96 -4.97 -31.57
C VAL A 227 -10.09 -6.38 -32.09
N ALA A 228 -10.40 -6.56 -33.38
CA ALA A 228 -10.49 -7.87 -34.01
C ALA A 228 -9.16 -8.65 -33.92
N LYS A 229 -8.04 -7.96 -34.16
CA LYS A 229 -6.70 -8.55 -34.04
C LYS A 229 -6.35 -8.93 -32.60
N TYR A 230 -6.79 -8.13 -31.62
CA TYR A 230 -6.65 -8.46 -30.22
C TYR A 230 -7.39 -9.76 -29.85
N TRP A 231 -8.66 -9.89 -30.29
CA TRP A 231 -9.43 -11.12 -30.02
C TRP A 231 -8.85 -12.35 -30.73
N GLU A 232 -8.30 -12.17 -31.94
CA GLU A 232 -7.58 -13.25 -32.64
C GLU A 232 -6.38 -13.76 -31.84
N LEU A 233 -5.60 -12.86 -31.24
CA LEU A 233 -4.38 -13.18 -30.52
C LEU A 233 -4.61 -13.72 -29.09
N PHE A 234 -5.61 -13.21 -28.40
CA PHE A 234 -5.82 -13.46 -26.96
C PHE A 234 -7.11 -14.21 -26.60
N ASN A 235 -8.01 -14.44 -27.55
CA ASN A 235 -9.26 -15.15 -27.32
C ASN A 235 -9.67 -16.05 -28.49
N ASP A 236 -8.73 -16.65 -29.22
CA ASP A 236 -8.95 -17.55 -30.37
C ASP A 236 -9.93 -16.97 -31.41
N GLY A 237 -9.94 -15.67 -31.61
CA GLY A 237 -10.81 -14.97 -32.55
C GLY A 237 -12.28 -14.84 -32.10
N LYS A 238 -12.61 -15.17 -30.85
CA LYS A 238 -13.98 -15.09 -30.32
C LYS A 238 -14.18 -13.77 -29.56
N GLU A 239 -15.34 -13.16 -29.80
CA GLU A 239 -15.77 -12.04 -28.95
C GLU A 239 -16.10 -12.53 -27.53
N PRO A 240 -15.86 -11.68 -26.49
CA PRO A 240 -16.17 -12.05 -25.11
C PRO A 240 -17.66 -12.31 -24.90
N VAL A 241 -18.01 -13.42 -24.26
CA VAL A 241 -19.38 -13.75 -23.86
C VAL A 241 -19.71 -13.14 -22.48
N ASP A 242 -21.00 -13.10 -22.13
CA ASP A 242 -21.45 -12.65 -20.82
C ASP A 242 -20.84 -13.52 -19.71
N GLY A 243 -20.10 -12.87 -18.80
CA GLY A 243 -19.31 -13.52 -17.73
C GLY A 243 -17.79 -13.30 -17.88
N ASP A 244 -17.28 -13.31 -19.12
CA ASP A 244 -15.84 -13.09 -19.38
C ASP A 244 -15.54 -11.63 -19.79
N ARG A 245 -16.58 -10.85 -20.09
CA ARG A 245 -16.46 -9.47 -20.58
C ARG A 245 -15.58 -8.58 -19.71
N ASN A 246 -15.72 -8.68 -18.40
CA ASN A 246 -15.02 -7.76 -17.49
C ASN A 246 -13.50 -8.00 -17.47
N ALA A 247 -13.03 -9.26 -17.48
CA ALA A 247 -11.63 -9.59 -17.49
C ALA A 247 -10.98 -9.24 -18.84
N LEU A 248 -11.55 -9.72 -19.93
CA LEU A 248 -11.00 -9.54 -21.29
C LEU A 248 -11.10 -8.08 -21.78
N THR A 249 -12.16 -7.36 -21.43
CA THR A 249 -12.32 -5.93 -21.76
C THR A 249 -11.35 -5.08 -20.95
N PHE A 250 -11.07 -5.46 -19.69
CA PHE A 250 -10.07 -4.80 -18.87
C PHE A 250 -8.65 -5.01 -19.44
N GLU A 251 -8.31 -6.23 -19.84
CA GLU A 251 -7.01 -6.54 -20.47
C GLU A 251 -6.85 -5.81 -21.80
N LEU A 252 -7.89 -5.72 -22.63
CA LEU A 252 -7.90 -4.93 -23.86
C LEU A 252 -7.65 -3.46 -23.55
N ALA A 253 -8.33 -2.89 -22.55
CA ALA A 253 -8.16 -1.49 -22.17
C ALA A 253 -6.75 -1.20 -21.66
N VAL A 254 -6.18 -2.06 -20.80
CA VAL A 254 -4.83 -1.93 -20.28
C VAL A 254 -3.79 -2.05 -21.40
N THR A 255 -3.94 -3.00 -22.30
CA THR A 255 -3.03 -3.19 -23.44
C THR A 255 -3.09 -2.01 -24.40
N THR A 256 -4.29 -1.49 -24.66
CA THR A 256 -4.50 -0.32 -25.53
C THR A 256 -3.86 0.94 -24.92
N VAL A 257 -4.07 1.18 -23.62
CA VAL A 257 -3.44 2.31 -22.90
C VAL A 257 -1.91 2.20 -22.92
N SER A 258 -1.35 1.00 -22.77
CA SER A 258 0.10 0.79 -22.84
C SER A 258 0.68 1.10 -24.23
N ILE A 259 -0.07 0.84 -25.29
CA ILE A 259 0.33 1.17 -26.67
C ILE A 259 0.32 2.69 -26.89
N PHE A 260 -0.59 3.42 -26.24
CA PHE A 260 -0.76 4.87 -26.36
C PHE A 260 0.15 5.70 -25.43
N SER A 261 0.84 5.07 -24.47
CA SER A 261 1.69 5.75 -23.48
C SER A 261 3.18 5.79 -23.87
N ILE A 262 3.52 5.43 -25.11
CA ILE A 262 4.91 5.39 -25.63
C ILE A 262 5.17 6.53 -26.63
N GLU A 263 4.56 7.70 -26.45
CA GLU A 263 5.01 8.93 -27.09
C GLU A 263 5.45 9.98 -26.07
#